data_4d11bd00d120ee4fce549255930b469b
#
_entry.id   4d11bd00d120ee4fce549255930b469b
#
_cell.length_a   1.000
_cell.length_b   1.000
_cell.length_c   1.000
_cell.angle_alpha   90.00
_cell.angle_beta   90.00
_cell.angle_gamma   90.00
#
_symmetry.space_group_name_H-M   'P 1'
#
loop_
_entity.id
_entity.type
_entity.pdbx_description
1 polymer ?
#
loop_
_entity_poly.entity_id
_entity_poly.type
_entity_poly.pdbx_seq_one_letter_code
_entity_poly.pdbx_strand_id
1 'polypeptide(L)'
;MSAESRQGSFSAIHGSGWNVAAACIEPLYDMFVAANEVVLTIDLPFVNPKGVRLQCPSADVLEVYAETSKRITFKELGVKHRHGEFRCYHARVRIPVPVNKNAITSKLKRGVLEVHIPRLG
;
A
#
# COMPACT_ATOMS: atom_id res chain seq x y z
N MET A 1 10.73 -9.69 8.46
CA MET A 1 10.64 -8.57 8.22
C MET A 1 10.43 -7.93 7.87
N SER A 2 10.29 -8.53 8.19
CA SER A 2 10.14 -7.41 7.92
C SER A 2 10.05 -6.79 7.71
N ALA A 3 10.01 -7.24 7.80
CA ALA A 3 10.07 -6.15 7.59
C ALA A 3 10.25 -5.61 7.45
N GLU A 4 10.25 -5.92 7.38
CA GLU A 4 10.60 -4.92 7.22
C GLU A 4 10.47 -4.24 7.42
N SER A 5 10.29 -4.77 7.87
CA SER A 5 10.43 -3.66 7.93
C SER A 5 10.42 -3.14 8.44
N ARG A 6 10.31 -3.37 8.79
CA ARG A 6 10.55 -2.39 9.02
C ARG A 6 10.79 -1.53 9.28
N GLN A 7 10.65 -1.60 9.48
CA GLN A 7 10.95 -0.42 9.52
C GLN A 7 11.02 0.43 9.70
N GLY A 8 10.99 0.02 10.07
CA GLY A 8 11.12 1.16 10.01
C GLY A 8 11.16 1.54 9.96
N SER A 9 11.14 1.54 9.86
CA SER A 9 11.38 2.32 9.43
C SER A 9 11.39 2.44 8.94
N PHE A 10 11.17 2.27 8.64
CA PHE A 10 11.40 2.79 7.69
C PHE A 10 12.28 3.39 7.34
N SER A 11 12.69 3.35 7.43
CA SER A 11 13.46 4.17 7.11
C SER A 11 13.87 4.35 6.02
N ALA A 12 14.00 4.64 5.67
CA ALA A 12 14.27 4.98 4.55
C ALA A 12 14.36 4.11 3.59
N ILE A 13 14.20 3.95 3.30
CA ILE A 13 14.21 3.41 2.57
C ILE A 13 14.46 2.67 1.75
N HIS A 14 14.47 2.59 1.43
CA HIS A 14 14.92 1.89 0.79
C HIS A 14 14.64 1.30 -0.47
N GLY A 15 15.11 1.25 -1.45
CA GLY A 15 15.00 0.57 -2.71
C GLY A 15 13.81 0.96 -3.57
N SER A 16 12.88 1.67 -3.02
CA SER A 16 11.67 2.05 -3.71
C SER A 16 11.84 3.32 -4.55
N GLY A 17 12.83 4.13 -4.23
CA GLY A 17 12.96 5.44 -4.83
C GLY A 17 12.02 6.49 -4.23
N TRP A 18 11.21 6.13 -3.28
CA TRP A 18 10.32 7.06 -2.58
C TRP A 18 10.92 7.44 -1.24
N ASN A 19 10.77 8.72 -0.90
CA ASN A 19 11.17 9.20 0.41
C ASN A 19 9.98 9.01 1.37
N VAL A 20 9.96 7.87 2.03
CA VAL A 20 8.86 7.50 2.91
C VAL A 20 9.14 8.05 4.30
N ALA A 21 8.36 9.02 4.72
CA ALA A 21 8.51 9.62 6.03
C ALA A 21 7.94 8.70 7.12
N ALA A 22 8.40 8.93 8.35
CA ALA A 22 7.96 8.17 9.51
C ALA A 22 6.46 8.32 9.82
N ALA A 23 5.79 9.28 9.19
CA ALA A 23 4.37 9.55 9.42
C ALA A 23 3.44 8.59 8.68
N CYS A 24 3.96 7.62 7.95
CA CYS A 24 3.15 6.65 7.23
C CYS A 24 2.80 5.46 8.10
N ILE A 25 1.60 4.93 7.92
CA ILE A 25 1.21 3.67 8.53
C ILE A 25 0.92 2.65 7.45
N GLU A 26 0.94 1.38 7.83
CA GLU A 26 0.63 0.30 6.92
C GLU A 26 -0.88 0.09 6.85
N PRO A 27 -1.47 0.09 5.65
CA PRO A 27 -2.91 -0.13 5.52
C PRO A 27 -3.27 -1.61 5.63
N LEU A 28 -4.51 -1.88 5.95
CA LEU A 28 -5.06 -3.24 5.88
C LEU A 28 -5.32 -3.58 4.42
N TYR A 29 -5.09 -4.84 4.05
CA TYR A 29 -5.37 -5.28 2.69
C TYR A 29 -5.73 -6.76 2.67
N ASP A 30 -6.44 -7.14 1.62
CA ASP A 30 -6.72 -8.54 1.28
C ASP A 30 -6.18 -8.83 -0.11
N MET A 31 -5.75 -10.07 -0.31
CA MET A 31 -5.25 -10.52 -1.60
C MET A 31 -6.04 -11.74 -2.05
N PHE A 32 -6.50 -11.73 -3.29
CA PHE A 32 -7.16 -12.87 -3.91
C PHE A 32 -6.38 -13.28 -5.14
N VAL A 33 -5.91 -14.53 -5.16
CA VAL A 33 -5.16 -15.06 -6.29
C VAL A 33 -6.10 -15.89 -7.14
N ALA A 34 -6.50 -15.34 -8.28
CA ALA A 34 -7.38 -16.01 -9.22
C ALA A 34 -6.57 -16.76 -10.28
N ALA A 35 -7.26 -17.45 -11.18
CA ALA A 35 -6.60 -18.22 -12.23
C ALA A 35 -5.77 -17.36 -13.17
N ASN A 36 -6.24 -16.16 -13.48
CA ASN A 36 -5.60 -15.29 -14.46
C ASN A 36 -5.15 -13.93 -13.94
N GLU A 37 -5.41 -13.63 -12.67
CA GLU A 37 -5.01 -12.35 -12.09
C GLU A 37 -4.91 -12.44 -10.58
N VAL A 38 -4.21 -11.48 -10.01
CA VAL A 38 -4.20 -11.25 -8.56
C VAL A 38 -4.98 -9.97 -8.30
N VAL A 39 -5.88 -10.00 -7.33
CA VAL A 39 -6.67 -8.84 -6.95
C VAL A 39 -6.32 -8.46 -5.53
N LEU A 40 -5.92 -7.21 -5.34
CA LEU A 40 -5.68 -6.65 -4.02
C LEU A 40 -6.74 -5.62 -3.72
N THR A 41 -7.28 -5.68 -2.50
CA THR A 41 -8.17 -4.63 -1.98
C THR A 41 -7.48 -4.03 -0.77
N ILE A 42 -7.22 -2.73 -0.82
CA ILE A 42 -6.44 -2.03 0.19
C ILE A 42 -7.29 -0.93 0.78
N ASP A 43 -7.42 -0.93 2.10
CA ASP A 43 -8.21 0.08 2.80
C ASP A 43 -7.37 1.34 2.97
N LEU A 44 -7.80 2.41 2.30
CA LEU A 44 -7.10 3.70 2.31
C LEU A 44 -8.08 4.83 2.67
N PRO A 45 -8.63 4.83 3.89
CA PRO A 45 -9.57 5.88 4.27
C PRO A 45 -8.91 7.25 4.24
N PHE A 46 -9.66 8.25 3.78
CA PHE A 46 -9.25 9.65 3.71
C PHE A 46 -8.13 9.93 2.72
N VAL A 47 -7.88 9.02 1.79
CA VAL A 47 -6.81 9.21 0.81
C VAL A 47 -7.30 10.09 -0.34
N ASN A 48 -6.43 10.99 -0.76
CA ASN A 48 -6.64 11.79 -1.96
C ASN A 48 -6.37 10.89 -3.18
N PRO A 49 -7.34 10.72 -4.09
CA PRO A 49 -7.12 9.85 -5.27
C PRO A 49 -5.89 10.22 -6.08
N LYS A 50 -5.51 11.49 -6.10
CA LYS A 50 -4.32 11.95 -6.82
C LYS A 50 -3.02 11.65 -6.06
N GLY A 51 -3.12 11.24 -4.80
CA GLY A 51 -1.97 10.93 -3.98
C GLY A 51 -1.60 9.46 -3.93
N VAL A 52 -2.26 8.61 -4.72
CA VAL A 52 -1.97 7.17 -4.74
C VAL A 52 -0.87 6.87 -5.74
N ARG A 53 0.14 6.14 -5.31
CA ARG A 53 1.24 5.71 -6.17
C ARG A 53 1.47 4.22 -6.00
N LEU A 54 1.64 3.54 -7.14
CA LEU A 54 1.93 2.11 -7.18
C LEU A 54 3.20 1.91 -7.96
N GLN A 55 4.07 1.02 -7.48
CA GLN A 55 5.24 0.60 -8.23
C GLN A 55 5.63 -0.82 -7.86
N CYS A 56 6.40 -1.47 -8.71
CA CYS A 56 6.91 -2.80 -8.46
C CYS A 56 8.43 -2.71 -8.37
N PRO A 57 8.99 -2.57 -7.15
CA PRO A 57 10.44 -2.49 -7.01
C PRO A 57 11.15 -3.79 -7.38
N SER A 58 10.42 -4.91 -7.39
CA SER A 58 10.94 -6.19 -7.88
C SER A 58 9.81 -6.96 -8.53
N ALA A 59 10.13 -8.12 -9.12
CA ALA A 59 9.17 -8.90 -9.89
C ALA A 59 8.00 -9.42 -9.04
N ASP A 60 8.20 -9.56 -7.74
CA ASP A 60 7.22 -10.17 -6.85
C ASP A 60 6.74 -9.25 -5.73
N VAL A 61 7.01 -7.95 -5.83
CA VAL A 61 6.60 -7.00 -4.80
C VAL A 61 5.86 -5.84 -5.43
N LEU A 62 4.67 -5.56 -4.88
CA LEU A 62 3.94 -4.34 -5.18
C LEU A 62 4.11 -3.38 -4.02
N GLU A 63 4.53 -2.16 -4.30
CA GLU A 63 4.64 -1.12 -3.29
C GLU A 63 3.54 -0.08 -3.50
N VAL A 64 2.86 0.24 -2.40
CA VAL A 64 1.76 1.20 -2.39
C VAL A 64 2.13 2.35 -1.48
N TYR A 65 1.98 3.56 -1.99
CA TYR A 65 2.11 4.77 -1.20
C TYR A 65 0.90 5.64 -1.48
N ALA A 66 0.28 6.16 -0.42
CA ALA A 66 -0.89 7.01 -0.59
C ALA A 66 -0.91 8.11 0.46
N GLU A 67 -1.10 9.34 0.00
CA GLU A 67 -1.22 10.49 0.89
C GLU A 67 -2.67 10.70 1.29
N THR A 68 -2.88 11.00 2.55
CA THR A 68 -4.21 11.34 3.03
C THR A 68 -4.53 12.79 2.67
N SER A 69 -5.82 13.09 2.54
CA SER A 69 -6.28 14.45 2.25
C SER A 69 -6.10 15.40 3.43
N LYS A 70 -5.88 14.83 4.62
CA LYS A 70 -5.63 15.58 5.85
C LYS A 70 -4.83 14.70 6.79
N ARG A 71 -4.33 15.27 7.87
CA ARG A 71 -3.74 14.49 8.95
C ARG A 71 -4.83 13.68 9.63
N ILE A 72 -4.54 12.43 9.91
CA ILE A 72 -5.50 11.52 10.53
C ILE A 72 -4.99 11.13 11.91
N THR A 73 -5.79 11.28 12.93
CA THR A 73 -5.43 10.80 14.26
C THR A 73 -5.85 9.34 14.39
N PHE A 74 -5.13 8.59 15.20
CA PHE A 74 -5.51 7.20 15.46
C PHE A 74 -6.87 7.13 16.13
N LYS A 75 -7.24 8.14 16.90
CA LYS A 75 -8.55 8.22 17.51
C LYS A 75 -9.67 8.25 16.46
N GLU A 76 -9.47 9.00 15.37
CA GLU A 76 -10.45 9.05 14.29
C GLU A 76 -10.68 7.69 13.63
N LEU A 77 -9.66 6.81 13.64
CA LEU A 77 -9.78 5.46 13.13
C LEU A 77 -10.32 4.47 14.15
N GLY A 78 -10.63 4.93 15.36
CA GLY A 78 -11.12 4.04 16.41
C GLY A 78 -10.03 3.25 17.12
N VAL A 79 -8.78 3.60 16.93
CA VAL A 79 -7.66 2.92 17.59
C VAL A 79 -7.46 3.54 18.97
N LYS A 80 -7.70 2.76 20.02
CA LYS A 80 -7.72 3.28 21.38
C LYS A 80 -6.37 3.30 22.08
N HIS A 81 -5.45 2.46 21.62
CA HIS A 81 -4.18 2.27 22.33
C HIS A 81 -3.00 2.95 21.66
N ARG A 82 -3.26 3.76 20.67
CA ARG A 82 -2.21 4.45 19.94
C ARG A 82 -2.55 5.92 19.80
N HIS A 83 -1.58 6.76 20.14
CA HIS A 83 -1.73 8.20 20.04
C HIS A 83 -0.93 8.74 18.87
N GLY A 84 -1.27 9.94 18.44
CA GLY A 84 -0.58 10.60 17.38
C GLY A 84 -1.41 10.68 16.11
N GLU A 85 -0.74 11.03 15.04
CA GLU A 85 -1.40 11.21 13.75
C GLU A 85 -0.49 10.76 12.62
N PHE A 86 -1.09 10.51 11.47
CA PHE A 86 -0.37 10.14 10.28
C PHE A 86 -0.98 10.87 9.09
N ARG A 87 -0.24 10.91 7.98
CA ARG A 87 -0.68 11.58 6.76
C ARG A 87 -0.43 10.76 5.51
N CYS A 88 0.01 9.51 5.66
CA CYS A 88 0.25 8.65 4.52
C CYS A 88 0.13 7.19 4.91
N TYR A 89 -0.11 6.38 3.90
CA TYR A 89 -0.07 4.92 4.00
C TYR A 89 1.08 4.42 3.14
N HIS A 90 1.73 3.36 3.61
CA HIS A 90 2.80 2.73 2.86
C HIS A 90 2.80 1.23 3.13
N ALA A 91 2.86 0.43 2.08
CA ALA A 91 2.92 -1.01 2.19
C ALA A 91 3.74 -1.61 1.07
N ARG A 92 4.41 -2.70 1.38
CA ARG A 92 5.03 -3.58 0.40
C ARG A 92 4.34 -4.91 0.48
N VAL A 93 3.76 -5.35 -0.62
CA VAL A 93 2.95 -6.54 -0.67
C VAL A 93 3.65 -7.56 -1.57
N ARG A 94 3.91 -8.74 -1.01
CA ARG A 94 4.51 -9.82 -1.79
C ARG A 94 3.45 -10.50 -2.64
N ILE A 95 3.76 -10.63 -3.93
CA ILE A 95 2.86 -11.28 -4.87
C ILE A 95 3.35 -12.72 -5.03
N PRO A 96 2.52 -13.73 -4.69
CA PRO A 96 2.99 -15.12 -4.61
C PRO A 96 3.06 -15.85 -5.96
N VAL A 97 2.68 -15.21 -7.05
CA VAL A 97 2.69 -15.82 -8.37
C VAL A 97 3.30 -14.84 -9.38
N PRO A 98 3.87 -15.33 -10.49
CA PRO A 98 4.39 -14.44 -11.52
C PRO A 98 3.29 -13.59 -12.13
N VAL A 99 3.54 -12.30 -12.27
CA VAL A 99 2.55 -11.35 -12.76
C VAL A 99 3.15 -10.42 -13.80
N ASN A 100 2.27 -9.84 -14.62
CA ASN A 100 2.66 -8.83 -15.59
C ASN A 100 2.53 -7.45 -14.95
N LYS A 101 3.63 -6.95 -14.41
CA LYS A 101 3.64 -5.67 -13.71
C LYS A 101 3.38 -4.47 -14.61
N ASN A 102 3.46 -4.66 -15.93
CA ASN A 102 3.22 -3.57 -16.87
C ASN A 102 1.74 -3.42 -17.22
N ALA A 103 0.90 -4.32 -16.75
CA ALA A 103 -0.53 -4.30 -17.03
C ALA A 103 -1.39 -4.14 -15.78
N ILE A 104 -0.81 -3.56 -14.73
CA ILE A 104 -1.54 -3.31 -13.49
C ILE A 104 -2.57 -2.22 -13.72
N THR A 105 -3.80 -2.46 -13.25
CA THR A 105 -4.83 -1.45 -13.21
C THR A 105 -5.30 -1.25 -11.78
N SER A 106 -5.74 -0.05 -11.46
CA SER A 106 -6.21 0.24 -10.10
C SER A 106 -7.35 1.24 -10.14
N LYS A 107 -8.18 1.18 -9.10
CA LYS A 107 -9.32 2.06 -8.96
C LYS A 107 -9.55 2.33 -7.48
N LEU A 108 -9.61 3.60 -7.12
CA LEU A 108 -9.92 4.01 -5.76
C LEU A 108 -11.39 4.42 -5.70
N LYS A 109 -12.15 3.78 -4.82
CA LYS A 109 -13.56 4.08 -4.66
C LYS A 109 -13.93 3.95 -3.20
N ARG A 110 -14.48 5.02 -2.63
CA ARG A 110 -14.94 5.04 -1.24
C ARG A 110 -13.89 4.60 -0.25
N GLY A 111 -12.64 5.03 -0.46
CA GLY A 111 -11.55 4.70 0.45
C GLY A 111 -10.99 3.31 0.29
N VAL A 112 -11.41 2.58 -0.74
CA VAL A 112 -10.87 1.25 -1.03
C VAL A 112 -10.18 1.27 -2.40
N LEU A 113 -8.91 0.90 -2.41
CA LEU A 113 -8.15 0.77 -3.65
C LEU A 113 -8.19 -0.68 -4.11
N GLU A 114 -8.73 -0.91 -5.28
CA GLU A 114 -8.75 -2.22 -5.90
C GLU A 114 -7.69 -2.27 -6.98
N VAL A 115 -6.77 -3.21 -6.86
CA VAL A 115 -5.65 -3.36 -7.79
C VAL A 115 -5.76 -4.71 -8.47
N HIS A 116 -5.74 -4.70 -9.80
CA HIS A 116 -5.76 -5.92 -10.61
C HIS A 116 -4.43 -6.10 -11.30
N ILE A 117 -3.82 -7.25 -11.10
CA ILE A 117 -2.51 -7.57 -11.65
C ILE A 117 -2.62 -8.86 -12.46
N PRO A 118 -2.58 -8.80 -13.80
CA PRO A 118 -2.68 -10.00 -14.61
C PRO A 118 -1.52 -10.96 -14.34
N ARG A 119 -1.81 -12.25 -14.29
CA ARG A 119 -0.78 -13.26 -14.12
C ARG A 119 -0.09 -13.54 -15.45
N LEU A 120 1.19 -13.91 -15.35
CA LEU A 120 1.94 -14.38 -16.49
C LEU A 120 1.64 -15.86 -16.72
N GLY A 121 1.55 -16.23 -17.94
CA GLY A 121 1.30 -17.59 -18.33
C GLY A 121 -0.15 -17.97 -18.23
#